data_0e09c6f95435a5d2f47a490cfd9907ac
#
_entry.id   0e09c6f95435a5d2f47a490cfd9907ac
#
_cell.length_a   1.000
_cell.length_b   1.000
_cell.length_c   1.000
_cell.angle_alpha   90.00
_cell.angle_beta   90.00
_cell.angle_gamma   90.00
#
_symmetry.space_group_name_H-M   'P 1'
#
loop_
_entity.id
_entity.type
_entity.pdbx_description
1 polymer ?
#
loop_
_entity_poly.entity_id
_entity_poly.type
_entity_poly.pdbx_seq_one_letter_code
_entity_poly.pdbx_strand_id
1 'polypeptide(L)'
;MANDILKYLIEKEYVSGEVLAQKLGISRVAVWKQIQKLKNMGYKIISDQNLGYCLVSRPDLLLPQEIQRGLSTNYIGKEIYYFPELKSTNIMAKEKTLPRAEGIYEGTLIITERQSAGKGRLGREWFSPVGGIWLSIILYPQLSPSYISRITLMTAVAVVKAIKVCTQIESQIKWPNDILINEKKVCGILTEMSAELDIINWVVVGIGINVNVDHRDFPEDIQENTISLKETSGKEISRVKLVQTFLQEFEKYYESLKRKEFSSILKEWKLYSHTLGKKIRVDMGERIIIGKAVDIYEEGALILKKEDGELVEIISGTII
;
A
#
# COMPACT_ATOMS: atom_id res chain seq x y z
N MET A 1 -7.00 -23.35 -10.89
CA MET A 1 -6.98 -23.75 -12.33
C MET A 1 -6.34 -22.69 -13.25
N ALA A 2 -6.85 -21.46 -13.40
CA ALA A 2 -6.19 -20.46 -14.27
C ALA A 2 -4.75 -20.14 -13.80
N ASN A 3 -4.54 -20.00 -12.50
CA ASN A 3 -3.23 -19.77 -11.89
C ASN A 3 -2.25 -20.92 -12.11
N ASP A 4 -2.73 -22.15 -12.21
CA ASP A 4 -1.87 -23.31 -12.47
C ASP A 4 -1.42 -23.34 -13.92
N ILE A 5 -2.28 -22.95 -14.86
CA ILE A 5 -1.88 -22.75 -16.26
C ILE A 5 -0.79 -21.68 -16.37
N LEU A 6 -0.96 -20.54 -15.68
CA LEU A 6 0.04 -19.47 -15.65
C LEU A 6 1.42 -19.95 -15.20
N LYS A 7 1.52 -20.81 -14.20
CA LYS A 7 2.81 -21.39 -13.77
C LYS A 7 3.53 -22.05 -14.93
N TYR A 8 2.84 -22.92 -15.68
CA TYR A 8 3.45 -23.62 -16.81
C TYR A 8 3.83 -22.69 -17.97
N LEU A 9 3.02 -21.65 -18.24
CA LEU A 9 3.31 -20.67 -19.29
C LEU A 9 4.48 -19.74 -18.94
N ILE A 10 4.80 -19.60 -17.67
CA ILE A 10 5.93 -18.79 -17.19
C ILE A 10 7.25 -19.59 -17.26
N GLU A 11 7.19 -20.88 -16.95
CA GLU A 11 8.37 -21.74 -16.90
C GLU A 11 8.88 -22.15 -18.30
N LYS A 12 8.04 -22.07 -19.32
CA LYS A 12 8.35 -22.54 -20.66
C LYS A 12 7.95 -21.52 -21.72
N GLU A 13 8.76 -21.44 -22.76
CA GLU A 13 8.50 -20.55 -23.89
C GLU A 13 7.18 -20.90 -24.59
N TYR A 14 6.93 -22.21 -24.88
CA TYR A 14 5.67 -22.72 -25.42
C TYR A 14 5.20 -23.96 -24.66
N VAL A 15 3.89 -24.08 -24.48
CA VAL A 15 3.28 -25.27 -23.85
C VAL A 15 2.05 -25.70 -24.65
N SER A 16 2.01 -26.94 -25.12
CA SER A 16 0.86 -27.44 -25.86
C SER A 16 -0.38 -27.57 -24.96
N GLY A 17 -1.56 -27.36 -25.54
CA GLY A 17 -2.82 -27.52 -24.81
C GLY A 17 -3.04 -28.94 -24.30
N GLU A 18 -2.42 -29.95 -24.93
CA GLU A 18 -2.46 -31.35 -24.53
C GLU A 18 -1.61 -31.58 -23.27
N VAL A 19 -0.39 -31.04 -23.23
CA VAL A 19 0.48 -31.10 -22.03
C VAL A 19 -0.17 -30.42 -20.85
N LEU A 20 -0.81 -29.26 -21.06
CA LEU A 20 -1.55 -28.57 -20.00
C LEU A 20 -2.75 -29.40 -19.50
N ALA A 21 -3.51 -30.00 -20.43
CA ALA A 21 -4.65 -30.86 -20.10
C ALA A 21 -4.23 -32.07 -19.25
N GLN A 22 -3.17 -32.74 -19.65
CA GLN A 22 -2.61 -33.91 -18.96
C GLN A 22 -2.10 -33.53 -17.55
N LYS A 23 -1.30 -32.46 -17.46
CA LYS A 23 -0.69 -32.03 -16.18
C LYS A 23 -1.73 -31.55 -15.16
N LEU A 24 -2.84 -30.97 -15.63
CA LEU A 24 -3.89 -30.42 -14.77
C LEU A 24 -5.08 -31.35 -14.57
N GLY A 25 -5.10 -32.52 -15.24
CA GLY A 25 -6.20 -33.46 -15.14
C GLY A 25 -7.52 -32.93 -15.71
N ILE A 26 -7.50 -32.08 -16.73
CA ILE A 26 -8.68 -31.41 -17.34
C ILE A 26 -8.72 -31.62 -18.85
N SER A 27 -9.86 -31.38 -19.47
CA SER A 27 -9.99 -31.46 -20.93
C SER A 27 -9.29 -30.31 -21.66
N ARG A 28 -8.88 -30.53 -22.92
CA ARG A 28 -8.31 -29.46 -23.80
C ARG A 28 -9.28 -28.26 -23.95
N VAL A 29 -10.59 -28.52 -23.96
CA VAL A 29 -11.63 -27.48 -24.01
C VAL A 29 -11.58 -26.66 -22.72
N ALA A 30 -11.40 -27.29 -21.56
CA ALA A 30 -11.25 -26.59 -20.29
C ALA A 30 -9.97 -25.74 -20.25
N VAL A 31 -8.85 -26.23 -20.78
CA VAL A 31 -7.61 -25.45 -20.96
C VAL A 31 -7.89 -24.21 -21.80
N TRP A 32 -8.52 -24.36 -22.97
CA TRP A 32 -8.86 -23.24 -23.84
C TRP A 32 -9.70 -22.20 -23.11
N LYS A 33 -10.75 -22.62 -22.39
CA LYS A 33 -11.59 -21.69 -21.60
C LYS A 33 -10.78 -20.91 -20.56
N GLN A 34 -9.82 -21.57 -19.88
CA GLN A 34 -8.95 -20.90 -18.91
C GLN A 34 -7.98 -19.93 -19.59
N ILE A 35 -7.43 -20.28 -20.77
CA ILE A 35 -6.60 -19.35 -21.58
C ILE A 35 -7.42 -18.11 -21.97
N GLN A 36 -8.68 -18.28 -22.43
CA GLN A 36 -9.54 -17.14 -22.73
C GLN A 36 -9.80 -16.26 -21.49
N LYS A 37 -10.02 -16.89 -20.33
CA LYS A 37 -10.15 -16.17 -19.07
C LYS A 37 -8.90 -15.34 -18.76
N LEU A 38 -7.70 -15.91 -18.92
CA LEU A 38 -6.43 -15.18 -18.72
C LEU A 38 -6.28 -14.02 -19.72
N LYS A 39 -6.62 -14.24 -21.00
CA LYS A 39 -6.62 -13.17 -22.03
C LYS A 39 -7.56 -12.03 -21.63
N ASN A 40 -8.76 -12.35 -21.16
CA ASN A 40 -9.73 -11.35 -20.67
C ASN A 40 -9.25 -10.60 -19.40
N MET A 41 -8.36 -11.22 -18.63
CA MET A 41 -7.67 -10.57 -17.51
C MET A 41 -6.45 -9.74 -17.94
N GLY A 42 -6.23 -9.55 -19.25
CA GLY A 42 -5.15 -8.72 -19.80
C GLY A 42 -3.83 -9.42 -20.06
N TYR A 43 -3.71 -10.75 -19.84
CA TYR A 43 -2.51 -11.49 -20.21
C TYR A 43 -2.40 -11.60 -21.74
N LYS A 44 -1.25 -11.22 -22.31
CA LYS A 44 -0.98 -11.43 -23.74
C LYS A 44 -0.47 -12.85 -23.94
N ILE A 45 -1.37 -13.72 -24.36
CA ILE A 45 -1.07 -15.13 -24.67
C ILE A 45 -1.30 -15.36 -26.15
N ILE A 46 -0.27 -15.74 -26.88
CA ILE A 46 -0.38 -16.17 -28.28
C ILE A 46 -0.63 -17.67 -28.34
N SER A 47 -1.23 -18.12 -29.44
CA SER A 47 -1.51 -19.52 -29.72
C SER A 47 -0.88 -19.87 -31.06
N ASP A 48 0.00 -20.86 -31.08
CA ASP A 48 0.58 -21.45 -32.25
C ASP A 48 -0.01 -22.85 -32.49
N GLN A 49 -0.29 -23.20 -33.73
CA GLN A 49 -0.92 -24.50 -34.06
C GLN A 49 -0.05 -25.70 -33.69
N ASN A 50 1.27 -25.58 -33.80
CA ASN A 50 2.22 -26.67 -33.59
C ASN A 50 2.87 -26.61 -32.17
N LEU A 51 3.14 -25.42 -31.66
CA LEU A 51 3.88 -25.22 -30.42
C LEU A 51 2.98 -25.08 -29.19
N GLY A 52 1.74 -24.62 -29.41
CA GLY A 52 0.76 -24.41 -28.32
C GLY A 52 0.66 -22.96 -27.87
N TYR A 53 0.63 -22.71 -26.57
CA TYR A 53 0.44 -21.40 -25.95
C TYR A 53 1.75 -20.83 -25.43
N CYS A 54 1.97 -19.53 -25.66
CA CYS A 54 3.10 -18.76 -25.12
C CYS A 54 2.60 -17.51 -24.44
N LEU A 55 3.12 -17.22 -23.24
CA LEU A 55 2.86 -15.98 -22.50
C LEU A 55 3.84 -14.91 -22.96
N VAL A 56 3.34 -13.91 -23.69
CA VAL A 56 4.15 -12.79 -24.22
C VAL A 56 4.35 -11.69 -23.19
N SER A 57 3.27 -11.31 -22.51
CA SER A 57 3.35 -10.29 -21.45
C SER A 57 2.22 -10.44 -20.44
N ARG A 58 2.47 -9.89 -19.25
CA ARG A 58 1.53 -9.83 -18.13
C ARG A 58 0.92 -8.45 -18.03
N PRO A 59 -0.35 -8.34 -17.57
CA PRO A 59 -0.95 -7.05 -17.33
C PRO A 59 -0.27 -6.34 -16.14
N ASP A 60 -0.21 -5.02 -16.17
CA ASP A 60 0.08 -4.22 -14.98
C ASP A 60 -1.19 -4.08 -14.13
N LEU A 61 -1.71 -5.20 -13.62
CA LEU A 61 -2.86 -5.26 -12.72
C LEU A 61 -2.42 -5.89 -11.38
N LEU A 62 -2.99 -5.37 -10.30
CA LEU A 62 -2.69 -5.81 -8.94
C LEU A 62 -3.43 -7.11 -8.57
N LEU A 63 -3.41 -8.08 -9.49
CA LEU A 63 -4.10 -9.35 -9.33
C LEU A 63 -3.47 -10.19 -8.21
N PRO A 64 -4.29 -10.89 -7.39
CA PRO A 64 -3.80 -11.71 -6.29
C PRO A 64 -2.68 -12.67 -6.69
N GLN A 65 -2.84 -13.39 -7.81
CA GLN A 65 -1.85 -14.35 -8.30
C GLN A 65 -0.51 -13.70 -8.72
N GLU A 66 -0.55 -12.45 -9.19
CA GLU A 66 0.68 -11.73 -9.54
C GLU A 66 1.42 -11.25 -8.28
N ILE A 67 0.70 -10.75 -7.29
CA ILE A 67 1.27 -10.31 -6.02
C ILE A 67 1.81 -11.53 -5.25
N GLN A 68 1.02 -12.57 -5.06
CA GLN A 68 1.37 -13.74 -4.25
C GLN A 68 2.58 -14.51 -4.79
N ARG A 69 2.78 -14.55 -6.12
CA ARG A 69 3.89 -15.30 -6.73
C ARG A 69 5.28 -14.85 -6.31
N GLY A 70 5.49 -13.59 -6.01
CA GLY A 70 6.79 -13.05 -5.56
C GLY A 70 6.79 -12.62 -4.09
N LEU A 71 5.73 -12.97 -3.34
CA LEU A 71 5.55 -12.54 -1.97
C LEU A 71 6.15 -13.55 -0.99
N SER A 72 7.14 -13.11 -0.20
CA SER A 72 7.84 -13.94 0.80
C SER A 72 7.39 -13.66 2.24
N THR A 73 6.26 -12.97 2.44
CA THR A 73 5.67 -12.75 3.77
C THR A 73 5.13 -14.05 4.38
N ASN A 74 4.99 -14.10 5.70
CA ASN A 74 4.41 -15.24 6.41
C ASN A 74 2.88 -15.21 6.38
N TYR A 75 2.25 -14.05 6.59
CA TYR A 75 0.79 -13.90 6.65
C TYR A 75 0.27 -12.62 5.98
N ILE A 76 1.03 -11.52 5.92
CA ILE A 76 0.59 -10.30 5.25
C ILE A 76 0.43 -10.54 3.75
N GLY A 77 -0.79 -10.30 3.22
CA GLY A 77 -1.10 -10.48 1.80
C GLY A 77 -1.23 -11.93 1.33
N LYS A 78 -1.39 -12.91 2.26
CA LYS A 78 -1.73 -14.30 1.87
C LYS A 78 -3.18 -14.39 1.40
N GLU A 79 -4.08 -13.64 2.03
CA GLU A 79 -5.45 -13.45 1.55
C GLU A 79 -5.57 -12.08 0.90
N ILE A 80 -5.98 -12.05 -0.37
CA ILE A 80 -6.12 -10.83 -1.17
C ILE A 80 -7.48 -10.80 -1.84
N TYR A 81 -8.24 -9.76 -1.53
CA TYR A 81 -9.51 -9.43 -2.20
C TYR A 81 -9.26 -8.31 -3.20
N TYR A 82 -9.29 -8.66 -4.48
CA TYR A 82 -9.07 -7.74 -5.59
C TYR A 82 -10.40 -7.31 -6.20
N PHE A 83 -10.49 -6.03 -6.52
CA PHE A 83 -11.62 -5.42 -7.21
C PHE A 83 -11.11 -4.51 -8.33
N PRO A 84 -11.74 -4.50 -9.52
CA PRO A 84 -11.42 -3.51 -10.55
C PRO A 84 -11.71 -2.08 -10.08
N GLU A 85 -12.81 -1.88 -9.36
CA GLU A 85 -13.22 -0.60 -8.78
C GLU A 85 -13.92 -0.80 -7.44
N LEU A 86 -13.68 0.10 -6.49
CA LEU A 86 -14.36 0.23 -5.20
C LEU A 86 -14.66 1.69 -4.90
N LYS A 87 -15.60 1.95 -3.99
CA LYS A 87 -15.73 3.28 -3.38
C LYS A 87 -14.46 3.64 -2.60
N SER A 88 -14.05 2.76 -1.69
CA SER A 88 -12.82 2.91 -0.90
C SER A 88 -12.40 1.54 -0.34
N THR A 89 -11.11 1.23 -0.41
CA THR A 89 -10.54 0.01 0.18
C THR A 89 -10.68 -0.01 1.71
N ASN A 90 -10.53 1.14 2.38
CA ASN A 90 -10.74 1.24 3.83
C ASN A 90 -12.21 0.97 4.22
N ILE A 91 -13.18 1.49 3.45
CA ILE A 91 -14.59 1.23 3.72
C ILE A 91 -14.87 -0.27 3.58
N MET A 92 -14.45 -0.89 2.47
CA MET A 92 -14.63 -2.31 2.24
C MET A 92 -13.92 -3.16 3.32
N ALA A 93 -12.71 -2.77 3.73
CA ALA A 93 -11.98 -3.46 4.79
C ALA A 93 -12.76 -3.42 6.12
N LYS A 94 -13.28 -2.24 6.51
CA LYS A 94 -14.09 -2.08 7.73
C LYS A 94 -15.39 -2.90 7.68
N GLU A 95 -16.09 -2.90 6.56
CA GLU A 95 -17.30 -3.73 6.38
C GLU A 95 -17.01 -5.21 6.59
N LYS A 96 -15.84 -5.68 6.17
CA LYS A 96 -15.44 -7.09 6.36
C LYS A 96 -15.02 -7.44 7.80
N THR A 97 -14.71 -6.44 8.63
CA THR A 97 -14.36 -6.68 10.05
C THR A 97 -15.58 -6.70 10.99
N LEU A 98 -16.80 -6.30 10.53
CA LEU A 98 -17.97 -6.06 11.36
C LEU A 98 -19.26 -6.76 10.83
N PRO A 99 -19.65 -7.99 11.26
CA PRO A 99 -18.86 -8.94 12.03
C PRO A 99 -17.69 -9.47 11.20
N ARG A 100 -16.67 -10.02 11.85
CA ARG A 100 -15.52 -10.59 11.13
C ARG A 100 -16.00 -11.65 10.15
N ALA A 101 -15.92 -11.32 8.85
CA ALA A 101 -16.37 -12.22 7.80
C ALA A 101 -15.44 -13.44 7.70
N GLU A 102 -16.00 -14.58 7.27
CA GLU A 102 -15.20 -15.78 6.96
C GLU A 102 -14.14 -15.45 5.91
N GLY A 103 -12.92 -15.98 6.08
CA GLY A 103 -11.76 -15.69 5.21
C GLY A 103 -11.04 -14.38 5.51
N ILE A 104 -11.44 -13.63 6.53
CA ILE A 104 -10.73 -12.42 6.95
C ILE A 104 -9.78 -12.72 8.11
N TYR A 105 -8.51 -12.68 7.83
CA TYR A 105 -7.42 -13.01 8.76
C TYR A 105 -6.51 -11.82 8.99
N GLU A 106 -5.60 -11.95 9.95
CA GLU A 106 -4.47 -11.04 10.15
C GLU A 106 -3.70 -10.88 8.83
N GLY A 107 -3.53 -9.65 8.38
CA GLY A 107 -2.81 -9.37 7.14
C GLY A 107 -3.62 -9.53 5.85
N THR A 108 -4.94 -9.72 5.93
CA THR A 108 -5.81 -9.71 4.75
C THR A 108 -5.71 -8.38 4.02
N LEU A 109 -5.59 -8.44 2.69
CA LEU A 109 -5.47 -7.30 1.80
C LEU A 109 -6.77 -7.04 1.04
N ILE A 110 -7.21 -5.80 1.04
CA ILE A 110 -8.23 -5.30 0.10
C ILE A 110 -7.51 -4.39 -0.88
N ILE A 111 -7.60 -4.68 -2.18
CA ILE A 111 -6.89 -3.93 -3.21
C ILE A 111 -7.78 -3.64 -4.42
N THR A 112 -7.61 -2.48 -5.03
CA THR A 112 -8.39 -2.06 -6.20
C THR A 112 -7.54 -1.29 -7.20
N GLU A 113 -7.96 -1.29 -8.48
CA GLU A 113 -7.33 -0.47 -9.53
C GLU A 113 -7.76 1.00 -9.46
N ARG A 114 -8.98 1.27 -8.95
CA ARG A 114 -9.58 2.60 -8.87
C ARG A 114 -10.46 2.73 -7.64
N GLN A 115 -10.46 3.92 -7.03
CA GLN A 115 -11.46 4.27 -6.01
C GLN A 115 -12.32 5.43 -6.52
N SER A 116 -13.66 5.29 -6.42
CA SER A 116 -14.60 6.36 -6.79
C SER A 116 -14.87 7.36 -5.66
N ALA A 117 -14.51 7.01 -4.42
CA ALA A 117 -14.64 7.87 -3.24
C ALA A 117 -13.52 7.55 -2.23
N GLY A 118 -12.27 7.59 -2.70
CA GLY A 118 -11.09 7.39 -1.85
C GLY A 118 -11.07 8.38 -0.69
N LYS A 119 -10.63 7.91 0.49
CA LYS A 119 -10.65 8.71 1.72
C LYS A 119 -9.26 9.01 2.24
N GLY A 120 -9.05 10.27 2.62
CA GLY A 120 -7.93 10.73 3.41
C GLY A 120 -8.35 11.03 4.86
N ARG A 121 -7.44 11.57 5.67
CA ARG A 121 -7.69 12.01 7.04
C ARG A 121 -8.66 13.19 7.07
N LEU A 122 -9.39 13.31 8.17
CA LEU A 122 -10.33 14.43 8.43
C LEU A 122 -11.40 14.59 7.34
N GLY A 123 -11.84 13.48 6.73
CA GLY A 123 -12.87 13.50 5.70
C GLY A 123 -12.44 14.01 4.32
N ARG A 124 -11.17 14.32 4.12
CA ARG A 124 -10.64 14.75 2.80
C ARG A 124 -10.75 13.63 1.78
N GLU A 125 -10.89 13.98 0.53
CA GLU A 125 -10.83 13.03 -0.56
C GLU A 125 -9.39 12.61 -0.88
N TRP A 126 -9.23 11.37 -1.35
CA TRP A 126 -8.01 10.84 -1.92
C TRP A 126 -8.28 10.43 -3.37
N PHE A 127 -7.79 11.21 -4.30
CA PHE A 127 -7.95 10.92 -5.73
C PHE A 127 -7.21 9.62 -6.09
N SER A 128 -7.94 8.68 -6.70
CA SER A 128 -7.46 7.30 -6.87
C SER A 128 -7.79 6.75 -8.26
N PRO A 129 -7.16 7.28 -9.33
CA PRO A 129 -7.36 6.80 -10.69
C PRO A 129 -6.65 5.46 -10.94
N VAL A 130 -6.85 4.86 -12.11
CA VAL A 130 -6.05 3.70 -12.55
C VAL A 130 -4.57 4.10 -12.64
N GLY A 131 -3.67 3.16 -12.32
CA GLY A 131 -2.21 3.38 -12.36
C GLY A 131 -1.57 3.61 -10.99
N GLY A 132 -2.34 3.92 -9.95
CA GLY A 132 -1.86 3.96 -8.57
C GLY A 132 -1.89 2.61 -7.86
N ILE A 133 -1.49 2.60 -6.60
CA ILE A 133 -1.68 1.49 -5.66
C ILE A 133 -2.65 1.97 -4.58
N TRP A 134 -3.81 1.35 -4.52
CA TRP A 134 -4.88 1.62 -3.57
C TRP A 134 -5.19 0.35 -2.83
N LEU A 135 -4.70 0.24 -1.59
CA LEU A 135 -4.86 -0.96 -0.79
C LEU A 135 -5.13 -0.66 0.68
N SER A 136 -5.75 -1.61 1.37
CA SER A 136 -5.92 -1.59 2.82
C SER A 136 -5.53 -2.93 3.40
N ILE A 137 -4.77 -2.92 4.51
CA ILE A 137 -4.37 -4.11 5.27
C ILE A 137 -5.24 -4.19 6.51
N ILE A 138 -5.84 -5.34 6.77
CA ILE A 138 -6.61 -5.61 7.99
C ILE A 138 -5.70 -6.29 9.01
N LEU A 139 -5.64 -5.73 10.21
CA LEU A 139 -4.83 -6.24 11.32
C LEU A 139 -5.69 -6.45 12.57
N TYR A 140 -5.28 -7.41 13.38
CA TYR A 140 -5.87 -7.71 14.70
C TYR A 140 -4.79 -7.71 15.79
N PRO A 141 -4.12 -6.56 16.02
CA PRO A 141 -2.98 -6.49 16.91
C PRO A 141 -3.42 -6.64 18.38
N GLN A 142 -2.67 -7.40 19.16
CA GLN A 142 -2.80 -7.47 20.63
C GLN A 142 -2.05 -6.28 21.25
N LEU A 143 -2.49 -5.05 20.95
CA LEU A 143 -1.85 -3.81 21.37
C LEU A 143 -2.89 -2.85 21.98
N SER A 144 -2.43 -1.95 22.83
CA SER A 144 -3.26 -0.84 23.33
C SER A 144 -3.55 0.18 22.20
N PRO A 145 -4.71 0.87 22.22
CA PRO A 145 -5.06 1.92 21.27
C PRO A 145 -4.01 3.03 21.13
N SER A 146 -3.22 3.31 22.18
CA SER A 146 -2.10 4.26 22.13
C SER A 146 -1.00 3.90 21.11
N TYR A 147 -0.94 2.64 20.67
CA TYR A 147 0.03 2.18 19.67
C TYR A 147 -0.39 2.44 18.22
N ILE A 148 -1.60 3.00 17.98
CA ILE A 148 -2.11 3.21 16.62
C ILE A 148 -1.21 4.11 15.76
N SER A 149 -0.67 5.18 16.35
CA SER A 149 0.26 6.09 15.67
C SER A 149 1.56 5.40 15.26
N ARG A 150 2.05 4.45 16.07
CA ARG A 150 3.24 3.65 15.75
C ARG A 150 3.03 2.80 14.49
N ILE A 151 1.81 2.29 14.27
CA ILE A 151 1.45 1.56 13.03
C ILE A 151 1.54 2.48 11.82
N THR A 152 1.07 3.73 11.94
CA THR A 152 1.19 4.71 10.86
C THR A 152 2.66 5.04 10.56
N LEU A 153 3.47 5.28 11.60
CA LEU A 153 4.89 5.62 11.44
C LEU A 153 5.70 4.47 10.83
N MET A 154 5.50 3.23 11.29
CA MET A 154 6.19 2.08 10.70
C MET A 154 5.77 1.85 9.25
N THR A 155 4.49 2.07 8.93
CA THR A 155 3.99 1.97 7.55
C THR A 155 4.68 2.98 6.64
N ALA A 156 4.88 4.21 7.12
CA ALA A 156 5.60 5.24 6.37
C ALA A 156 7.05 4.82 6.06
N VAL A 157 7.76 4.25 7.04
CA VAL A 157 9.12 3.70 6.83
C VAL A 157 9.10 2.57 5.80
N ALA A 158 8.14 1.63 5.90
CA ALA A 158 8.00 0.54 4.94
C ALA A 158 7.77 1.04 3.50
N VAL A 159 6.93 2.08 3.32
CA VAL A 159 6.67 2.70 2.01
C VAL A 159 7.94 3.34 1.45
N VAL A 160 8.65 4.17 2.24
CA VAL A 160 9.90 4.83 1.81
C VAL A 160 10.93 3.79 1.36
N LYS A 161 11.11 2.71 2.14
CA LYS A 161 12.02 1.62 1.78
C LYS A 161 11.62 0.91 0.50
N ALA A 162 10.34 0.60 0.33
CA ALA A 162 9.83 -0.04 -0.87
C ALA A 162 10.05 0.83 -2.12
N ILE A 163 9.77 2.13 -2.04
CA ILE A 163 10.04 3.09 -3.11
C ILE A 163 11.54 3.07 -3.44
N LYS A 164 12.41 3.21 -2.44
CA LYS A 164 13.87 3.23 -2.64
C LYS A 164 14.38 1.96 -3.31
N VAL A 165 13.93 0.78 -2.85
CA VAL A 165 14.35 -0.53 -3.41
C VAL A 165 13.88 -0.70 -4.86
N CYS A 166 12.65 -0.29 -5.17
CA CYS A 166 12.08 -0.52 -6.50
C CYS A 166 12.47 0.53 -7.54
N THR A 167 12.77 1.75 -7.12
CA THR A 167 12.94 2.90 -8.04
C THR A 167 14.27 3.62 -7.92
N GLN A 168 15.02 3.42 -6.83
CA GLN A 168 16.18 4.19 -6.41
C GLN A 168 15.88 5.68 -6.10
N ILE A 169 14.59 6.07 -6.06
CA ILE A 169 14.18 7.43 -5.73
C ILE A 169 14.23 7.61 -4.21
N GLU A 170 14.79 8.74 -3.77
CA GLU A 170 14.72 9.17 -2.38
C GLU A 170 13.37 9.81 -2.11
N SER A 171 12.75 9.40 -1.02
CA SER A 171 11.49 9.97 -0.54
C SER A 171 11.58 10.26 0.95
N GLN A 172 10.76 11.19 1.43
CA GLN A 172 10.79 11.67 2.80
C GLN A 172 9.42 11.57 3.44
N ILE A 173 9.40 11.46 4.76
CA ILE A 173 8.17 11.34 5.55
C ILE A 173 7.79 12.71 6.11
N LYS A 174 6.62 13.24 5.69
CA LYS A 174 5.96 14.38 6.32
C LYS A 174 5.00 13.88 7.39
N TRP A 175 5.29 14.22 8.65
CA TRP A 175 4.41 13.88 9.76
C TRP A 175 2.98 14.38 9.52
N PRO A 176 1.96 13.59 9.89
CA PRO A 176 2.08 12.27 10.52
C PRO A 176 2.08 11.10 9.54
N ASN A 177 1.69 11.27 8.28
CA ASN A 177 1.20 10.16 7.44
C ASN A 177 1.43 10.32 5.93
N ASP A 178 2.19 11.32 5.50
CA ASP A 178 2.42 11.59 4.09
C ASP A 178 3.87 11.27 3.68
N ILE A 179 4.04 10.76 2.45
CA ILE A 179 5.35 10.58 1.84
C ILE A 179 5.50 11.60 0.72
N LEU A 180 6.65 12.27 0.70
CA LEU A 180 6.98 13.31 -0.26
C LEU A 180 8.18 12.91 -1.13
N ILE A 181 8.16 13.39 -2.36
CA ILE A 181 9.30 13.44 -3.27
C ILE A 181 9.35 14.87 -3.82
N ASN A 182 10.49 15.54 -3.70
CA ASN A 182 10.65 16.93 -4.12
C ASN A 182 9.54 17.87 -3.58
N GLU A 183 9.25 17.79 -2.28
CA GLU A 183 8.22 18.56 -1.57
C GLU A 183 6.77 18.22 -1.98
N LYS A 184 6.55 17.36 -3.00
CA LYS A 184 5.24 16.96 -3.50
C LYS A 184 4.82 15.60 -2.96
N LYS A 185 3.53 15.45 -2.71
CA LYS A 185 2.98 14.23 -2.10
C LYS A 185 2.86 13.09 -3.12
N VAL A 186 3.52 11.97 -2.83
CA VAL A 186 3.48 10.73 -3.62
C VAL A 186 2.63 9.66 -2.95
N CYS A 187 2.53 9.68 -1.60
CA CYS A 187 1.77 8.68 -0.86
C CYS A 187 1.07 9.29 0.36
N GLY A 188 -0.10 8.74 0.68
CA GLY A 188 -0.82 9.00 1.93
C GLY A 188 -1.20 7.70 2.63
N ILE A 189 -1.13 7.71 3.96
CA ILE A 189 -1.48 6.58 4.81
C ILE A 189 -2.67 6.98 5.68
N LEU A 190 -3.71 6.12 5.75
CA LEU A 190 -4.89 6.31 6.56
C LEU A 190 -5.09 5.11 7.48
N THR A 191 -4.72 5.25 8.74
CA THR A 191 -4.93 4.22 9.75
C THR A 191 -6.23 4.50 10.52
N GLU A 192 -7.13 3.52 10.52
CA GLU A 192 -8.39 3.55 11.27
C GLU A 192 -8.48 2.31 12.15
N MET A 193 -9.12 2.43 13.31
CA MET A 193 -9.29 1.30 14.24
C MET A 193 -10.68 1.29 14.86
N SER A 194 -11.05 0.13 15.38
CA SER A 194 -12.07 -0.03 16.42
C SER A 194 -11.39 -0.54 17.68
N ALA A 195 -11.74 0.05 18.80
CA ALA A 195 -11.24 -0.36 20.10
C ALA A 195 -12.38 -0.30 21.13
N GLU A 196 -12.35 -1.20 22.09
CA GLU A 196 -13.22 -1.20 23.26
C GLU A 196 -12.35 -1.20 24.51
N LEU A 197 -12.55 -0.19 25.36
CA LEU A 197 -11.69 0.04 26.52
C LEU A 197 -10.22 0.18 26.07
N ASP A 198 -9.35 -0.71 26.51
CA ASP A 198 -7.92 -0.71 26.21
C ASP A 198 -7.49 -1.76 25.17
N ILE A 199 -8.46 -2.35 24.45
CA ILE A 199 -8.22 -3.44 23.50
C ILE A 199 -8.60 -3.00 22.08
N ILE A 200 -7.70 -3.16 21.16
CA ILE A 200 -7.97 -2.96 19.72
C ILE A 200 -8.72 -4.20 19.19
N ASN A 201 -9.90 -3.98 18.64
CA ASN A 201 -10.67 -5.02 17.96
C ASN A 201 -10.11 -5.29 16.57
N TRP A 202 -9.80 -4.23 15.82
CA TRP A 202 -9.16 -4.29 14.51
C TRP A 202 -8.50 -2.96 14.16
N VAL A 203 -7.52 -3.04 13.27
CA VAL A 203 -6.91 -1.89 12.60
C VAL A 203 -7.02 -2.09 11.10
N VAL A 204 -7.38 -1.04 10.38
CA VAL A 204 -7.33 -0.96 8.92
C VAL A 204 -6.28 0.09 8.55
N VAL A 205 -5.25 -0.34 7.83
CA VAL A 205 -4.19 0.54 7.33
C VAL A 205 -4.39 0.73 5.84
N GLY A 206 -4.93 1.89 5.45
CA GLY A 206 -5.07 2.30 4.06
C GLY A 206 -3.81 2.95 3.53
N ILE A 207 -3.37 2.55 2.35
CA ILE A 207 -2.18 3.07 1.68
C ILE A 207 -2.55 3.46 0.25
N GLY A 208 -2.35 4.73 -0.08
CA GLY A 208 -2.48 5.25 -1.44
C GLY A 208 -1.13 5.73 -1.97
N ILE A 209 -0.64 5.15 -3.08
CA ILE A 209 0.62 5.53 -3.71
C ILE A 209 0.36 5.91 -5.16
N ASN A 210 0.76 7.11 -5.55
CA ASN A 210 0.73 7.58 -6.93
C ASN A 210 1.91 6.95 -7.68
N VAL A 211 1.66 5.90 -8.46
CA VAL A 211 2.72 5.15 -9.14
C VAL A 211 2.83 5.55 -10.61
N ASN A 212 1.91 5.06 -11.45
CA ASN A 212 1.88 5.30 -12.89
C ASN A 212 0.72 6.24 -13.28
N VAL A 213 0.44 7.23 -12.44
CA VAL A 213 -0.58 8.26 -12.70
C VAL A 213 0.08 9.40 -13.45
N ASP A 214 -0.49 9.84 -14.55
CA ASP A 214 0.02 10.98 -15.29
C ASP A 214 -0.37 12.30 -14.58
N HIS A 215 0.52 13.28 -14.62
CA HIS A 215 0.32 14.57 -13.93
C HIS A 215 -1.03 15.23 -14.31
N ARG A 216 -1.41 15.15 -15.58
CA ARG A 216 -2.65 15.74 -16.11
C ARG A 216 -3.92 15.05 -15.64
N ASP A 217 -3.82 13.84 -15.09
CA ASP A 217 -4.98 13.11 -14.57
C ASP A 217 -5.37 13.58 -13.17
N PHE A 218 -4.46 14.27 -12.45
CA PHE A 218 -4.81 14.85 -11.14
C PHE A 218 -5.73 16.06 -11.29
N PRO A 219 -6.70 16.25 -10.38
CA PRO A 219 -7.48 17.49 -10.27
C PRO A 219 -6.57 18.73 -10.13
N GLU A 220 -6.95 19.83 -10.74
CA GLU A 220 -6.14 21.07 -10.82
C GLU A 220 -5.72 21.59 -9.43
N ASP A 221 -6.60 21.49 -8.43
CA ASP A 221 -6.38 21.95 -7.06
C ASP A 221 -5.30 21.17 -6.29
N ILE A 222 -4.95 19.95 -6.75
CA ILE A 222 -3.90 19.13 -6.12
C ILE A 222 -2.67 18.91 -6.99
N GLN A 223 -2.70 19.26 -8.29
CA GLN A 223 -1.60 18.98 -9.24
C GLN A 223 -0.26 19.55 -8.77
N GLU A 224 -0.23 20.78 -8.28
CA GLU A 224 1.02 21.42 -7.87
C GLU A 224 1.68 20.72 -6.66
N ASN A 225 0.87 20.13 -5.78
CA ASN A 225 1.30 19.51 -4.53
C ASN A 225 1.41 17.99 -4.59
N THR A 226 1.16 17.40 -5.77
CA THR A 226 1.12 15.95 -5.96
C THR A 226 2.09 15.53 -7.05
N ILE A 227 2.65 14.33 -6.91
CA ILE A 227 3.59 13.74 -7.88
C ILE A 227 3.37 12.23 -7.95
N SER A 228 3.76 11.60 -9.06
CA SER A 228 3.83 10.15 -9.20
C SER A 228 5.26 9.63 -9.31
N LEU A 229 5.44 8.34 -9.05
CA LEU A 229 6.74 7.68 -9.24
C LEU A 229 7.15 7.67 -10.73
N LYS A 230 6.17 7.48 -11.64
CA LYS A 230 6.40 7.56 -13.08
C LYS A 230 6.92 8.94 -13.50
N GLU A 231 6.30 10.01 -13.02
CA GLU A 231 6.74 11.38 -13.30
C GLU A 231 8.15 11.63 -12.81
N THR A 232 8.49 11.17 -11.61
CA THR A 232 9.82 11.35 -11.02
C THR A 232 10.90 10.52 -11.73
N SER A 233 10.57 9.27 -12.12
CA SER A 233 11.54 8.33 -12.70
C SER A 233 11.67 8.45 -14.24
N GLY A 234 10.70 9.09 -14.89
CA GLY A 234 10.58 9.15 -16.35
C GLY A 234 10.19 7.82 -17.02
N LYS A 235 9.78 6.81 -16.25
CA LYS A 235 9.39 5.47 -16.75
C LYS A 235 8.30 4.84 -15.90
N GLU A 236 7.59 3.87 -16.48
CA GLU A 236 6.62 3.08 -15.75
C GLU A 236 7.31 2.19 -14.69
N ILE A 237 6.68 2.11 -13.52
CA ILE A 237 7.13 1.32 -12.39
C ILE A 237 6.22 0.09 -12.25
N SER A 238 6.80 -1.08 -12.04
CA SER A 238 6.04 -2.29 -11.76
C SER A 238 5.29 -2.16 -10.43
N ARG A 239 3.98 -1.94 -10.50
CA ARG A 239 3.12 -1.82 -9.31
C ARG A 239 3.11 -3.11 -8.50
N VAL A 240 3.08 -4.26 -9.16
CA VAL A 240 3.14 -5.58 -8.51
C VAL A 240 4.41 -5.71 -7.68
N LYS A 241 5.59 -5.37 -8.25
CA LYS A 241 6.87 -5.47 -7.52
C LYS A 241 6.91 -4.50 -6.33
N LEU A 242 6.37 -3.29 -6.51
CA LEU A 242 6.33 -2.30 -5.43
C LEU A 242 5.42 -2.78 -4.28
N VAL A 243 4.24 -3.36 -4.57
CA VAL A 243 3.36 -3.95 -3.56
C VAL A 243 4.07 -5.11 -2.84
N GLN A 244 4.70 -6.03 -3.55
CA GLN A 244 5.43 -7.14 -2.95
C GLN A 244 6.52 -6.66 -1.99
N THR A 245 7.34 -5.70 -2.43
CA THR A 245 8.42 -5.15 -1.60
C THR A 245 7.86 -4.40 -0.39
N PHE A 246 6.79 -3.61 -0.58
CA PHE A 246 6.12 -2.92 0.52
C PHE A 246 5.57 -3.90 1.55
N LEU A 247 4.88 -4.96 1.15
CA LEU A 247 4.29 -5.93 2.09
C LEU A 247 5.38 -6.69 2.87
N GLN A 248 6.52 -6.98 2.25
CA GLN A 248 7.67 -7.59 2.92
C GLN A 248 8.27 -6.66 4.00
N GLU A 249 8.52 -5.39 3.65
CA GLU A 249 9.01 -4.40 4.63
C GLU A 249 7.96 -4.12 5.72
N PHE A 250 6.67 -4.05 5.35
CA PHE A 250 5.58 -3.86 6.30
C PHE A 250 5.53 -4.99 7.34
N GLU A 251 5.53 -6.26 6.90
CA GLU A 251 5.51 -7.40 7.83
C GLU A 251 6.72 -7.38 8.76
N LYS A 252 7.91 -7.10 8.24
CA LYS A 252 9.14 -6.99 9.04
C LYS A 252 9.01 -5.95 10.16
N TYR A 253 8.54 -4.74 9.84
CA TYR A 253 8.37 -3.69 10.84
C TYR A 253 7.20 -3.97 11.79
N TYR A 254 6.14 -4.58 11.30
CA TYR A 254 5.00 -4.96 12.13
C TYR A 254 5.41 -6.05 13.15
N GLU A 255 6.22 -7.03 12.74
CA GLU A 255 6.81 -8.00 13.68
C GLU A 255 7.71 -7.33 14.73
N SER A 256 8.53 -6.36 14.34
CA SER A 256 9.33 -5.59 15.29
C SER A 256 8.46 -4.80 16.27
N LEU A 257 7.36 -4.21 15.79
CA LEU A 257 6.39 -3.51 16.65
C LEU A 257 5.75 -4.48 17.68
N LYS A 258 5.35 -5.67 17.25
CA LYS A 258 4.79 -6.71 18.15
C LYS A 258 5.79 -7.16 19.22
N ARG A 259 7.10 -7.20 18.89
CA ARG A 259 8.18 -7.48 19.86
C ARG A 259 8.56 -6.28 20.73
N LYS A 260 7.84 -5.14 20.61
CA LYS A 260 8.12 -3.89 21.33
C LYS A 260 9.48 -3.25 20.96
N GLU A 261 10.01 -3.52 19.78
CA GLU A 261 11.28 -2.99 19.25
C GLU A 261 11.08 -1.68 18.47
N PHE A 262 10.14 -0.82 18.88
CA PHE A 262 9.76 0.37 18.12
C PHE A 262 10.88 1.42 18.05
N SER A 263 11.78 1.48 19.00
CA SER A 263 12.88 2.45 19.01
C SER A 263 13.78 2.38 17.76
N SER A 264 13.95 1.18 17.18
CA SER A 264 14.71 1.01 15.93
C SER A 264 13.97 1.60 14.74
N ILE A 265 12.64 1.39 14.67
CA ILE A 265 11.76 1.94 13.63
C ILE A 265 11.76 3.47 13.72
N LEU A 266 11.68 4.00 14.94
CA LEU A 266 11.68 5.45 15.17
C LEU A 266 12.99 6.11 14.74
N LYS A 267 14.14 5.45 14.94
CA LYS A 267 15.43 5.92 14.42
C LYS A 267 15.40 6.03 12.88
N GLU A 268 14.90 5.02 12.20
CA GLU A 268 14.78 5.05 10.73
C GLU A 268 13.78 6.12 10.27
N TRP A 269 12.64 6.26 10.95
CA TRP A 269 11.68 7.31 10.66
C TRP A 269 12.31 8.71 10.74
N LYS A 270 13.12 8.97 11.79
CA LYS A 270 13.84 10.25 11.96
C LYS A 270 14.81 10.51 10.82
N LEU A 271 15.50 9.50 10.29
CA LEU A 271 16.40 9.63 9.14
C LEU A 271 15.65 10.04 7.86
N TYR A 272 14.42 9.55 7.67
CA TYR A 272 13.60 9.89 6.50
C TYR A 272 12.72 11.12 6.72
N SER A 273 12.76 11.75 7.89
CA SER A 273 11.84 12.83 8.24
C SER A 273 12.08 14.09 7.42
N HIS A 274 11.05 14.53 6.72
CA HIS A 274 10.96 15.86 6.11
C HIS A 274 10.61 16.95 7.13
N THR A 275 10.02 16.56 8.26
CA THR A 275 9.42 17.47 9.24
C THR A 275 10.42 17.96 10.29
N LEU A 276 11.27 17.06 10.80
CA LEU A 276 12.21 17.41 11.89
C LEU A 276 13.23 18.47 11.44
N GLY A 277 13.55 19.35 12.37
CA GLY A 277 14.48 20.48 12.15
C GLY A 277 13.85 21.71 11.54
N LYS A 278 12.63 21.61 10.97
CA LYS A 278 11.93 22.74 10.32
C LYS A 278 11.04 23.52 11.29
N LYS A 279 10.89 24.81 11.05
CA LYS A 279 9.82 25.62 11.66
C LYS A 279 8.54 25.34 10.90
N ILE A 280 7.51 24.90 11.59
CA ILE A 280 6.24 24.45 11.00
C ILE A 280 5.06 25.07 11.73
N ARG A 281 3.91 25.04 11.05
CA ARG A 281 2.60 25.40 11.59
C ARG A 281 1.75 24.14 11.59
N VAL A 282 1.19 23.79 12.74
CA VAL A 282 0.31 22.62 12.88
C VAL A 282 -1.08 23.10 13.22
N ASP A 283 -2.01 22.81 12.34
CA ASP A 283 -3.45 23.02 12.55
C ASP A 283 -4.01 21.80 13.29
N MET A 284 -4.57 22.05 14.48
CA MET A 284 -5.22 21.06 15.33
C MET A 284 -6.76 21.15 15.28
N GLY A 285 -7.31 21.96 14.35
CA GLY A 285 -8.73 22.26 14.22
C GLY A 285 -9.17 23.46 15.04
N GLU A 286 -8.98 23.45 16.35
CA GLU A 286 -9.36 24.56 17.25
C GLU A 286 -8.25 25.62 17.40
N ARG A 287 -7.02 25.25 17.18
CA ARG A 287 -5.83 26.13 17.32
C ARG A 287 -4.71 25.75 16.38
N ILE A 288 -3.92 26.76 16.00
CA ILE A 288 -2.68 26.57 15.25
C ILE A 288 -1.50 26.72 16.24
N ILE A 289 -0.60 25.73 16.22
CA ILE A 289 0.64 25.79 17.00
C ILE A 289 1.81 25.99 16.03
N ILE A 290 2.68 26.96 16.35
CA ILE A 290 3.85 27.29 15.54
C ILE A 290 5.10 26.98 16.38
N GLY A 291 6.06 26.27 15.79
CA GLY A 291 7.31 25.96 16.47
C GLY A 291 8.27 25.20 15.56
N LYS A 292 9.48 24.97 16.07
CA LYS A 292 10.46 24.11 15.41
C LYS A 292 10.18 22.66 15.81
N ALA A 293 9.99 21.77 14.84
CA ALA A 293 9.86 20.34 15.07
C ALA A 293 11.23 19.79 15.52
N VAL A 294 11.36 19.42 16.79
CA VAL A 294 12.65 19.03 17.37
C VAL A 294 12.80 17.53 17.55
N ASP A 295 11.71 16.82 17.80
CA ASP A 295 11.74 15.37 17.98
C ASP A 295 10.36 14.74 17.76
N ILE A 296 10.30 13.42 17.88
CA ILE A 296 9.09 12.62 17.91
C ILE A 296 9.23 11.59 19.03
N TYR A 297 8.19 11.47 19.87
CA TYR A 297 8.17 10.48 20.97
C TYR A 297 7.80 9.08 20.47
N GLU A 298 8.04 8.09 21.30
CA GLU A 298 7.76 6.69 20.99
C GLU A 298 6.27 6.44 20.71
N GLU A 299 5.38 7.25 21.30
CA GLU A 299 3.95 7.22 21.06
C GLU A 299 3.55 7.81 19.69
N GLY A 300 4.52 8.40 18.96
CA GLY A 300 4.33 9.01 17.63
C GLY A 300 3.92 10.47 17.69
N ALA A 301 3.91 11.08 18.85
CA ALA A 301 3.65 12.51 19.03
C ALA A 301 4.85 13.35 18.56
N LEU A 302 4.59 14.39 17.78
CA LEU A 302 5.59 15.35 17.32
C LEU A 302 5.87 16.37 18.42
N ILE A 303 7.15 16.65 18.69
CA ILE A 303 7.56 17.66 19.67
C ILE A 303 7.92 18.95 18.97
N LEU A 304 7.18 20.00 19.28
CA LEU A 304 7.46 21.36 18.81
C LEU A 304 8.09 22.18 19.93
N LYS A 305 9.20 22.86 19.61
CA LYS A 305 9.78 23.90 20.44
C LYS A 305 9.29 25.25 19.96
N LYS A 306 8.50 25.97 20.80
CA LYS A 306 8.04 27.33 20.53
C LYS A 306 9.18 28.34 20.64
N GLU A 307 8.92 29.59 20.25
CA GLU A 307 9.90 30.68 20.31
C GLU A 307 10.28 31.06 21.77
N ASP A 308 9.37 30.91 22.71
CA ASP A 308 9.61 31.08 24.14
C ASP A 308 10.39 29.92 24.79
N GLY A 309 10.71 28.88 24.03
CA GLY A 309 11.43 27.69 24.48
C GLY A 309 10.55 26.58 25.02
N GLU A 310 9.23 26.79 25.15
CA GLU A 310 8.27 25.76 25.60
C GLU A 310 8.26 24.58 24.61
N LEU A 311 8.27 23.36 25.14
CA LEU A 311 8.07 22.12 24.37
C LEU A 311 6.60 21.73 24.42
N VAL A 312 6.00 21.57 23.24
CA VAL A 312 4.60 21.16 23.09
C VAL A 312 4.52 19.86 22.36
N GLU A 313 3.80 18.91 22.93
CA GLU A 313 3.51 17.61 22.32
C GLU A 313 2.29 17.70 21.43
N ILE A 314 2.42 17.23 20.17
CA ILE A 314 1.36 17.20 19.17
C ILE A 314 1.04 15.76 18.82
N ILE A 315 -0.09 15.26 19.28
CA ILE A 315 -0.53 13.87 19.04
C ILE A 315 -1.16 13.74 17.63
N SER A 316 -1.91 14.76 17.19
CA SER A 316 -2.55 14.80 15.86
C SER A 316 -2.66 16.22 15.34
N GLY A 317 -2.71 16.38 14.02
CA GLY A 317 -2.84 17.69 13.36
C GLY A 317 -2.48 17.59 11.88
N THR A 318 -2.55 18.74 11.20
CA THR A 318 -2.12 18.89 9.80
C THR A 318 -1.03 19.95 9.73
N ILE A 319 0.12 19.63 9.16
CA ILE A 319 1.17 20.62 8.87
C ILE A 319 0.74 21.43 7.65
N ILE A 320 0.59 22.77 7.85
CA ILE A 320 0.16 23.75 6.86
C ILE A 320 1.26 24.75 6.54
#